data_569929a0d9f393d6a563e8937b41eca5
#
_entry.id   569929a0d9f393d6a563e8937b41eca5
#
_cell.length_a   1.000
_cell.length_b   1.000
_cell.length_c   1.000
_cell.angle_alpha   90.00
_cell.angle_beta   90.00
_cell.angle_gamma   90.00
#
_symmetry.space_group_name_H-M   'P 1'
#
loop_
_entity.id
_entity.type
_entity.pdbx_description
1 polymer ?
#
loop_
_entity_poly.entity_id
_entity_poly.type
_entity_poly.pdbx_seq_one_letter_code
_entity_poly.pdbx_strand_id
1 'polypeptide(L)'
;MEVAWLAGLLAGEMGVNVTLARRAGLLHDIGKALDHEIEGSHISIGVDIAKKYKENPAIIHAIEAHHGDVEAKTPLAFIVMAADAISAARPGARRENLESYIKRLESLEEIASGFEGVERSFAIQAGREVRIMVKPDAINDDALILLAHSISQKIEETLDYPGQIKVNVIRESRAVDYAK
;
A
#
# COMPACT_ATOMS: atom_id res chain seq x y z
N MET A 1 -15.49 -8.92 -4.06
CA MET A 1 -16.60 -9.77 -3.53
C MET A 1 -17.06 -9.31 -2.15
N GLU A 2 -16.15 -9.11 -1.19
CA GLU A 2 -16.49 -8.70 0.18
C GLU A 2 -17.23 -7.36 0.25
N VAL A 3 -16.72 -6.34 -0.45
CA VAL A 3 -17.38 -5.01 -0.53
C VAL A 3 -18.82 -5.12 -1.03
N ALA A 4 -19.08 -5.99 -2.03
CA ALA A 4 -20.44 -6.24 -2.49
C ALA A 4 -21.37 -6.82 -1.40
N TRP A 5 -20.85 -7.72 -0.58
CA TRP A 5 -21.58 -8.32 0.50
C TRP A 5 -21.86 -7.30 1.62
N LEU A 6 -20.83 -6.55 2.05
CA LEU A 6 -20.94 -5.49 3.05
C LEU A 6 -21.91 -4.39 2.60
N ALA A 7 -21.78 -3.94 1.33
CA ALA A 7 -22.69 -2.95 0.76
C ALA A 7 -24.14 -3.43 0.78
N GLY A 8 -24.37 -4.72 0.50
CA GLY A 8 -25.70 -5.31 0.59
C GLY A 8 -26.27 -5.35 2.00
N LEU A 9 -25.46 -5.64 3.02
CA LEU A 9 -25.87 -5.60 4.42
C LEU A 9 -26.22 -4.18 4.86
N LEU A 10 -25.31 -3.23 4.63
CA LEU A 10 -25.54 -1.82 4.97
C LEU A 10 -26.80 -1.25 4.29
N ALA A 11 -27.00 -1.59 3.02
CA ALA A 11 -28.19 -1.18 2.28
C ALA A 11 -29.48 -1.73 2.88
N GLY A 12 -29.46 -3.00 3.32
CA GLY A 12 -30.61 -3.61 3.99
C GLY A 12 -30.98 -2.89 5.28
N GLU A 13 -30.01 -2.56 6.12
CA GLU A 13 -30.22 -1.81 7.38
C GLU A 13 -30.70 -0.36 7.14
N MET A 14 -30.23 0.26 6.05
CA MET A 14 -30.61 1.64 5.70
C MET A 14 -31.86 1.76 4.82
N GLY A 15 -32.52 0.68 4.48
CA GLY A 15 -33.67 0.69 3.58
C GLY A 15 -33.38 1.09 2.14
N VAL A 16 -32.12 0.92 1.69
CA VAL A 16 -31.66 1.17 0.31
C VAL A 16 -31.75 -0.13 -0.50
N ASN A 17 -31.84 -0.03 -1.82
CA ASN A 17 -31.94 -1.20 -2.68
C ASN A 17 -30.70 -2.10 -2.57
N VAL A 18 -30.86 -3.25 -1.95
CA VAL A 18 -29.82 -4.24 -1.67
C VAL A 18 -29.15 -4.77 -2.95
N THR A 19 -29.95 -5.00 -4.01
CA THR A 19 -29.44 -5.53 -5.26
C THR A 19 -28.54 -4.52 -5.97
N LEU A 20 -28.94 -3.24 -5.99
CA LEU A 20 -28.10 -2.17 -6.54
C LEU A 20 -26.82 -1.98 -5.70
N ALA A 21 -26.92 -2.05 -4.36
CA ALA A 21 -25.77 -1.89 -3.48
C ALA A 21 -24.75 -3.03 -3.66
N ARG A 22 -25.20 -4.26 -3.75
CA ARG A 22 -24.31 -5.40 -4.05
C ARG A 22 -23.63 -5.27 -5.40
N ARG A 23 -24.37 -4.82 -6.42
CA ARG A 23 -23.83 -4.61 -7.76
C ARG A 23 -22.82 -3.47 -7.79
N ALA A 24 -23.12 -2.34 -7.14
CA ALA A 24 -22.20 -1.21 -7.04
C ALA A 24 -20.92 -1.60 -6.27
N GLY A 25 -21.05 -2.29 -5.14
CA GLY A 25 -19.91 -2.81 -4.39
C GLY A 25 -19.09 -3.87 -5.13
N LEU A 26 -19.71 -4.61 -6.07
CA LEU A 26 -18.97 -5.54 -6.93
C LEU A 26 -18.15 -4.80 -7.99
N LEU A 27 -18.69 -3.72 -8.54
CA LEU A 27 -18.14 -3.01 -9.69
C LEU A 27 -17.28 -1.79 -9.31
N HIS A 28 -17.23 -1.38 -8.03
CA HIS A 28 -16.55 -0.15 -7.62
C HIS A 28 -15.10 -0.05 -8.11
N ASP A 29 -14.40 -1.15 -8.16
CA ASP A 29 -13.00 -1.28 -8.55
C ASP A 29 -12.79 -1.93 -9.93
N ILE A 30 -13.82 -2.00 -10.79
CA ILE A 30 -13.73 -2.70 -12.08
C ILE A 30 -12.62 -2.16 -12.99
N GLY A 31 -12.26 -0.89 -12.84
CA GLY A 31 -11.18 -0.28 -13.61
C GLY A 31 -9.81 -0.88 -13.34
N LYS A 32 -9.57 -1.44 -12.14
CA LYS A 32 -8.32 -2.13 -11.80
C LYS A 32 -8.04 -3.37 -12.66
N ALA A 33 -9.05 -3.89 -13.35
CA ALA A 33 -8.85 -5.00 -14.28
C ALA A 33 -8.15 -4.56 -15.58
N LEU A 34 -8.14 -3.26 -15.91
CA LEU A 34 -7.62 -2.71 -17.17
C LEU A 34 -6.62 -1.55 -16.97
N ASP A 35 -6.30 -1.14 -15.72
CA ASP A 35 -5.42 0.00 -15.43
C ASP A 35 -3.97 -0.22 -15.87
N HIS A 36 -3.56 -1.47 -16.11
CA HIS A 36 -2.26 -1.81 -16.69
C HIS A 36 -2.20 -1.68 -18.23
N GLU A 37 -3.35 -1.62 -18.90
CA GLU A 37 -3.45 -1.57 -20.36
C GLU A 37 -3.92 -0.21 -20.88
N ILE A 38 -4.56 0.60 -20.03
CA ILE A 38 -5.19 1.87 -20.39
C ILE A 38 -4.67 2.97 -19.45
N GLU A 39 -4.22 4.08 -20.02
CA GLU A 39 -3.84 5.27 -19.24
C GLU A 39 -5.05 5.89 -18.55
N GLY A 40 -4.94 6.15 -17.26
CA GLY A 40 -5.96 6.78 -16.44
C GLY A 40 -6.06 6.19 -15.04
N SER A 41 -6.87 6.83 -14.19
CA SER A 41 -7.16 6.26 -12.88
C SER A 41 -8.13 5.09 -13.01
N HIS A 42 -8.04 4.10 -12.12
CA HIS A 42 -9.01 2.99 -12.11
C HIS A 42 -10.45 3.48 -11.97
N ILE A 43 -10.66 4.66 -11.38
CA ILE A 43 -11.98 5.29 -11.26
C ILE A 43 -12.48 5.73 -12.64
N SER A 44 -11.68 6.51 -13.38
CA SER A 44 -12.07 6.99 -14.72
C SER A 44 -12.30 5.82 -15.68
N ILE A 45 -11.41 4.84 -15.69
CA ILE A 45 -11.54 3.61 -16.50
C ILE A 45 -12.81 2.84 -16.10
N GLY A 46 -13.07 2.69 -14.79
CA GLY A 46 -14.25 2.00 -14.28
C GLY A 46 -15.55 2.68 -14.66
N VAL A 47 -15.60 4.02 -14.61
CA VAL A 47 -16.75 4.83 -15.06
C VAL A 47 -16.99 4.65 -16.56
N ASP A 48 -15.94 4.68 -17.38
CA ASP A 48 -16.06 4.51 -18.82
C ASP A 48 -16.54 3.11 -19.20
N ILE A 49 -16.04 2.08 -18.53
CA ILE A 49 -16.53 0.71 -18.68
C ILE A 49 -18.02 0.64 -18.32
N ALA A 50 -18.39 1.14 -17.15
CA ALA A 50 -19.77 1.10 -16.67
C ALA A 50 -20.73 1.85 -17.63
N LYS A 51 -20.33 3.01 -18.16
CA LYS A 51 -21.07 3.75 -19.19
C LYS A 51 -21.20 2.96 -20.49
N LYS A 52 -20.11 2.38 -20.97
CA LYS A 52 -20.07 1.56 -22.20
C LYS A 52 -21.06 0.40 -22.14
N TYR A 53 -21.16 -0.24 -20.97
CA TYR A 53 -22.08 -1.37 -20.77
C TYR A 53 -23.47 -0.94 -20.27
N LYS A 54 -23.77 0.37 -20.31
CA LYS A 54 -25.08 0.94 -19.95
C LYS A 54 -25.51 0.57 -18.52
N GLU A 55 -24.58 0.62 -17.60
CA GLU A 55 -24.86 0.36 -16.19
C GLU A 55 -25.78 1.45 -15.59
N ASN A 56 -26.45 1.14 -14.49
CA ASN A 56 -27.34 2.08 -13.82
C ASN A 56 -26.58 3.35 -13.39
N PRO A 57 -27.10 4.57 -13.67
CA PRO A 57 -26.44 5.82 -13.31
C PRO A 57 -26.08 5.95 -11.82
N ALA A 58 -26.87 5.36 -10.92
CA ALA A 58 -26.56 5.36 -9.49
C ALA A 58 -25.34 4.50 -9.16
N ILE A 59 -25.11 3.40 -9.90
CA ILE A 59 -23.93 2.56 -9.78
C ILE A 59 -22.71 3.28 -10.37
N ILE A 60 -22.85 3.92 -11.52
CA ILE A 60 -21.78 4.73 -12.12
C ILE A 60 -21.33 5.81 -11.16
N HIS A 61 -22.27 6.54 -10.53
CA HIS A 61 -21.95 7.54 -9.54
C HIS A 61 -21.25 6.93 -8.30
N ALA A 62 -21.65 5.75 -7.84
CA ALA A 62 -20.97 5.07 -6.74
C ALA A 62 -19.54 4.66 -7.09
N ILE A 63 -19.28 4.22 -8.35
CA ILE A 63 -17.92 3.96 -8.85
C ILE A 63 -17.09 5.25 -8.86
N GLU A 64 -17.67 6.36 -9.33
CA GLU A 64 -16.97 7.65 -9.45
C GLU A 64 -16.60 8.25 -8.10
N ALA A 65 -17.48 8.09 -7.08
CA ALA A 65 -17.37 8.77 -5.79
C ALA A 65 -16.64 7.96 -4.70
N HIS A 66 -16.35 6.67 -4.90
CA HIS A 66 -15.96 5.79 -3.79
C HIS A 66 -14.64 6.15 -3.08
N HIS A 67 -13.72 6.88 -3.72
CA HIS A 67 -12.50 7.41 -3.12
C HIS A 67 -12.58 8.89 -2.72
N GLY A 68 -13.72 9.56 -2.97
CA GLY A 68 -13.92 10.95 -2.60
C GLY A 68 -13.42 11.98 -3.61
N ASP A 69 -12.90 11.56 -4.78
CA ASP A 69 -12.50 12.48 -5.87
C ASP A 69 -13.71 13.26 -6.41
N VAL A 70 -14.89 12.66 -6.33
CA VAL A 70 -16.17 13.28 -6.61
C VAL A 70 -17.06 13.18 -5.37
N GLU A 71 -17.79 14.25 -5.08
CA GLU A 71 -18.70 14.29 -3.93
C GLU A 71 -19.80 13.21 -4.03
N ALA A 72 -19.93 12.38 -3.02
CA ALA A 72 -20.99 11.39 -2.94
C ALA A 72 -22.34 12.08 -2.71
N LYS A 73 -23.30 11.93 -3.63
CA LYS A 73 -24.62 12.59 -3.61
C LYS A 73 -25.77 11.64 -3.33
N THR A 74 -25.51 10.34 -3.22
CA THR A 74 -26.55 9.33 -3.04
C THR A 74 -26.23 8.41 -1.87
N PRO A 75 -27.26 7.91 -1.13
CA PRO A 75 -27.03 6.91 -0.09
C PRO A 75 -26.26 5.70 -0.59
N LEU A 76 -26.45 5.29 -1.84
CA LEU A 76 -25.73 4.18 -2.47
C LEU A 76 -24.22 4.45 -2.54
N ALA A 77 -23.80 5.66 -2.91
CA ALA A 77 -22.39 6.02 -2.98
C ALA A 77 -21.73 5.98 -1.59
N PHE A 78 -22.39 6.53 -0.57
CA PHE A 78 -21.90 6.47 0.82
C PHE A 78 -21.80 5.03 1.34
N ILE A 79 -22.77 4.16 0.99
CA ILE A 79 -22.74 2.74 1.37
C ILE A 79 -21.52 2.05 0.75
N VAL A 80 -21.22 2.31 -0.52
CA VAL A 80 -20.06 1.71 -1.19
C VAL A 80 -18.74 2.20 -0.60
N MET A 81 -18.61 3.52 -0.33
CA MET A 81 -17.47 4.10 0.37
C MET A 81 -17.25 3.44 1.75
N ALA A 82 -18.30 3.33 2.55
CA ALA A 82 -18.23 2.72 3.87
C ALA A 82 -17.86 1.22 3.79
N ALA A 83 -18.47 0.49 2.86
CA ALA A 83 -18.19 -0.93 2.66
C ALA A 83 -16.75 -1.19 2.22
N ASP A 84 -16.20 -0.34 1.35
CA ASP A 84 -14.80 -0.43 0.92
C ASP A 84 -13.86 -0.09 2.09
N ALA A 85 -14.11 0.98 2.84
CA ALA A 85 -13.33 1.35 4.01
C ALA A 85 -13.32 0.24 5.08
N ILE A 86 -14.46 -0.37 5.37
CA ILE A 86 -14.57 -1.49 6.32
C ILE A 86 -13.77 -2.70 5.81
N SER A 87 -13.92 -3.04 4.54
CA SER A 87 -13.18 -4.14 3.91
C SER A 87 -11.68 -3.91 3.97
N ALA A 88 -11.22 -2.68 3.69
CA ALA A 88 -9.80 -2.30 3.74
C ALA A 88 -9.22 -2.29 5.16
N ALA A 89 -10.01 -1.91 6.16
CA ALA A 89 -9.58 -1.83 7.57
C ALA A 89 -9.49 -3.20 8.26
N ARG A 90 -10.10 -4.24 7.71
CA ARG A 90 -10.11 -5.57 8.30
C ARG A 90 -8.70 -6.17 8.36
N PRO A 91 -8.27 -6.77 9.51
CA PRO A 91 -7.00 -7.43 9.60
C PRO A 91 -6.82 -8.50 8.50
N GLY A 92 -5.73 -8.40 7.72
CA GLY A 92 -5.43 -9.30 6.60
C GLY A 92 -6.20 -9.05 5.30
N ALA A 93 -7.00 -7.97 5.19
CA ALA A 93 -7.73 -7.62 3.98
C ALA A 93 -6.80 -7.19 2.83
N ARG A 94 -5.74 -6.47 3.15
CA ARG A 94 -4.63 -6.23 2.23
C ARG A 94 -3.65 -7.40 2.35
N ARG A 95 -3.94 -8.51 1.68
CA ARG A 95 -2.86 -9.39 1.25
C ARG A 95 -2.08 -8.58 0.22
N GLU A 96 -1.01 -7.92 0.68
CA GLU A 96 0.06 -7.61 -0.24
C GLU A 96 0.37 -8.91 -0.97
N ASN A 97 0.35 -8.90 -2.29
CA ASN A 97 0.83 -10.03 -3.04
C ASN A 97 2.22 -10.34 -2.49
N LEU A 98 2.49 -11.60 -2.19
CA LEU A 98 3.81 -12.03 -1.69
C LEU A 98 4.94 -11.41 -2.55
N GLU A 99 4.69 -11.28 -3.84
CA GLU A 99 5.61 -10.64 -4.80
C GLU A 99 5.84 -9.14 -4.53
N SER A 100 4.81 -8.36 -4.26
CA SER A 100 4.97 -6.93 -3.94
C SER A 100 5.63 -6.73 -2.58
N TYR A 101 5.37 -7.63 -1.64
CA TYR A 101 6.04 -7.66 -0.35
C TYR A 101 7.55 -7.96 -0.50
N ILE A 102 7.91 -9.02 -1.24
CA ILE A 102 9.31 -9.38 -1.50
C ILE A 102 10.01 -8.25 -2.23
N LYS A 103 9.41 -7.71 -3.30
CA LYS A 103 9.96 -6.59 -4.07
C LYS A 103 10.23 -5.35 -3.20
N ARG A 104 9.35 -5.05 -2.23
CA ARG A 104 9.58 -3.94 -1.30
C ARG A 104 10.76 -4.20 -0.37
N LEU A 105 10.92 -5.44 0.16
CA LEU A 105 12.08 -5.80 0.97
C LEU A 105 13.38 -5.68 0.17
N GLU A 106 13.40 -6.20 -1.05
CA GLU A 106 14.54 -6.11 -1.97
C GLU A 106 14.90 -4.64 -2.28
N SER A 107 13.91 -3.80 -2.56
CA SER A 107 14.13 -2.37 -2.81
C SER A 107 14.71 -1.63 -1.60
N LEU A 108 14.27 -1.94 -0.37
CA LEU A 108 14.83 -1.39 0.86
C LEU A 108 16.30 -1.78 1.04
N GLU A 109 16.63 -3.06 0.79
CA GLU A 109 18.00 -3.57 0.88
C GLU A 109 18.89 -2.98 -0.21
N GLU A 110 18.38 -2.83 -1.44
CA GLU A 110 19.09 -2.24 -2.56
C GLU A 110 19.43 -0.76 -2.31
N ILE A 111 18.45 0.03 -1.83
CA ILE A 111 18.67 1.44 -1.48
C ILE A 111 19.78 1.55 -0.42
N ALA A 112 19.68 0.77 0.66
CA ALA A 112 20.65 0.83 1.74
C ALA A 112 22.04 0.37 1.31
N SER A 113 22.13 -0.69 0.49
CA SER A 113 23.41 -1.22 -0.02
C SER A 113 24.08 -0.31 -1.05
N GLY A 114 23.34 0.63 -1.66
CA GLY A 114 23.87 1.60 -2.61
C GLY A 114 24.76 2.69 -1.98
N PHE A 115 24.81 2.80 -0.65
CA PHE A 115 25.63 3.80 0.03
C PHE A 115 27.06 3.30 0.28
N GLU A 116 28.01 4.20 0.08
CA GLU A 116 29.43 3.90 0.33
C GLU A 116 29.67 3.57 1.81
N GLY A 117 30.48 2.56 2.08
CA GLY A 117 30.77 2.10 3.43
C GLY A 117 29.79 1.09 3.99
N VAL A 118 28.66 0.83 3.35
CA VAL A 118 27.74 -0.26 3.70
C VAL A 118 28.37 -1.60 3.30
N GLU A 119 28.38 -2.56 4.22
CA GLU A 119 28.83 -3.92 3.98
C GLU A 119 27.66 -4.84 3.62
N ARG A 120 26.58 -4.75 4.40
CA ARG A 120 25.35 -5.56 4.23
C ARG A 120 24.13 -4.79 4.74
N SER A 121 22.98 -5.06 4.15
CA SER A 121 21.70 -4.57 4.62
C SER A 121 20.68 -5.70 4.67
N PHE A 122 19.74 -5.60 5.61
CA PHE A 122 18.67 -6.57 5.82
C PHE A 122 17.36 -5.85 6.16
N ALA A 123 16.34 -6.07 5.37
CA ALA A 123 14.99 -5.66 5.69
C ALA A 123 14.37 -6.70 6.66
N ILE A 124 13.99 -6.25 7.84
CA ILE A 124 13.46 -7.10 8.91
C ILE A 124 12.11 -6.58 9.40
N GLN A 125 11.43 -7.32 10.29
CA GLN A 125 10.12 -6.95 10.82
C GLN A 125 9.09 -6.61 9.73
N ALA A 126 9.02 -7.46 8.70
CA ALA A 126 8.13 -7.26 7.56
C ALA A 126 8.35 -5.93 6.81
N GLY A 127 9.62 -5.47 6.70
CA GLY A 127 9.98 -4.21 6.04
C GLY A 127 9.75 -2.95 6.88
N ARG A 128 9.54 -3.09 8.19
CA ARG A 128 9.42 -1.96 9.12
C ARG A 128 10.75 -1.52 9.72
N GLU A 129 11.79 -2.31 9.55
CA GLU A 129 13.17 -1.96 9.94
C GLU A 129 14.11 -2.39 8.83
N VAL A 130 15.04 -1.52 8.43
CA VAL A 130 16.23 -1.88 7.66
C VAL A 130 17.45 -1.82 8.58
N ARG A 131 18.14 -2.96 8.71
CA ARG A 131 19.35 -3.09 9.51
C ARG A 131 20.55 -3.10 8.58
N ILE A 132 21.48 -2.18 8.83
CA ILE A 132 22.59 -1.87 7.93
C ILE A 132 23.89 -2.06 8.69
N MET A 133 24.72 -2.97 8.22
CA MET A 133 26.06 -3.19 8.75
C MET A 133 27.04 -2.38 7.91
N VAL A 134 27.87 -1.56 8.57
CA VAL A 134 28.90 -0.77 7.89
C VAL A 134 30.31 -1.31 8.16
N LYS A 135 31.21 -1.04 7.23
CA LYS A 135 32.64 -1.35 7.40
C LYS A 135 33.25 -0.45 8.46
N PRO A 136 33.79 -1.01 9.55
CA PRO A 136 34.31 -0.20 10.68
C PRO A 136 35.44 0.74 10.28
N ASP A 137 36.22 0.36 9.24
CA ASP A 137 37.36 1.14 8.75
C ASP A 137 36.94 2.29 7.82
N ALA A 138 35.74 2.22 7.24
CA ALA A 138 35.23 3.21 6.30
C ALA A 138 34.32 4.24 6.96
N ILE A 139 33.55 3.86 7.97
CA ILE A 139 32.54 4.69 8.65
C ILE A 139 32.91 4.81 10.12
N ASN A 140 33.13 6.05 10.59
CA ASN A 140 33.30 6.37 12.01
C ASN A 140 31.95 6.66 12.71
N ASP A 141 31.96 6.83 14.02
CA ASP A 141 30.74 7.00 14.81
C ASP A 141 29.98 8.29 14.46
N ASP A 142 30.65 9.37 14.11
CA ASP A 142 30.00 10.62 13.68
C ASP A 142 29.32 10.47 12.33
N ALA A 143 29.93 9.69 11.40
CA ALA A 143 29.37 9.44 10.08
C ALA A 143 28.14 8.50 10.12
N LEU A 144 27.98 7.67 11.18
CA LEU A 144 26.80 6.81 11.33
C LEU A 144 25.49 7.59 11.33
N ILE A 145 25.45 8.72 12.05
CA ILE A 145 24.24 9.54 12.17
C ILE A 145 23.87 10.14 10.82
N LEU A 146 24.86 10.67 10.11
CA LEU A 146 24.65 11.25 8.78
C LEU A 146 24.22 10.20 7.76
N LEU A 147 24.83 9.02 7.80
CA LEU A 147 24.48 7.90 6.93
C LEU A 147 23.05 7.44 7.18
N ALA A 148 22.64 7.28 8.44
CA ALA A 148 21.28 6.89 8.79
C ALA A 148 20.27 7.91 8.26
N HIS A 149 20.56 9.21 8.40
CA HIS A 149 19.69 10.27 7.89
C HIS A 149 19.61 10.26 6.35
N SER A 150 20.74 10.13 5.66
CA SER A 150 20.78 10.09 4.20
C SER A 150 20.02 8.90 3.62
N ILE A 151 20.15 7.72 4.27
CA ILE A 151 19.40 6.53 3.87
C ILE A 151 17.90 6.73 4.12
N SER A 152 17.51 7.30 5.26
CA SER A 152 16.12 7.62 5.58
C SER A 152 15.50 8.53 4.51
N GLN A 153 16.17 9.63 4.18
CA GLN A 153 15.71 10.53 3.12
C GLN A 153 15.58 9.82 1.78
N LYS A 154 16.56 8.98 1.40
CA LYS A 154 16.51 8.26 0.13
C LYS A 154 15.36 7.26 0.06
N ILE A 155 15.04 6.60 1.17
CA ILE A 155 13.87 5.72 1.29
C ILE A 155 12.58 6.54 1.13
N GLU A 156 12.45 7.68 1.80
CA GLU A 156 11.29 8.58 1.71
C GLU A 156 11.05 9.09 0.28
N GLU A 157 12.12 9.41 -0.44
CA GLU A 157 12.04 9.90 -1.82
C GLU A 157 11.72 8.80 -2.86
N THR A 158 12.07 7.56 -2.55
CA THR A 158 12.08 6.48 -3.57
C THR A 158 10.95 5.48 -3.39
N LEU A 159 10.50 5.25 -2.14
CA LEU A 159 9.54 4.22 -1.82
C LEU A 159 8.26 4.81 -1.22
N ASP A 160 7.12 4.36 -1.76
CA ASP A 160 5.82 4.57 -1.11
C ASP A 160 5.55 3.43 -0.12
N TYR A 161 5.38 3.76 1.18
CA TYR A 161 5.18 2.78 2.23
C TYR A 161 4.19 3.28 3.30
N PRO A 162 3.34 2.39 3.81
CA PRO A 162 2.39 2.75 4.86
C PRO A 162 3.07 2.74 6.24
N GLY A 163 3.29 3.90 6.82
CA GLY A 163 3.79 4.03 8.19
C GLY A 163 5.25 4.49 8.27
N GLN A 164 5.99 4.04 9.29
CA GLN A 164 7.39 4.41 9.52
C GLN A 164 8.31 3.22 9.28
N ILE A 165 9.46 3.47 8.67
CA ILE A 165 10.55 2.51 8.53
C ILE A 165 11.70 2.95 9.43
N LYS A 166 12.12 2.06 10.33
CA LYS A 166 13.28 2.28 11.20
C LYS A 166 14.56 1.99 10.42
N VAL A 167 15.40 2.99 10.26
CA VAL A 167 16.75 2.84 9.70
C VAL A 167 17.73 2.63 10.84
N ASN A 168 18.35 1.45 10.91
CA ASN A 168 19.26 1.04 11.98
C ASN A 168 20.65 0.74 11.43
N VAL A 169 21.58 1.69 11.57
CA VAL A 169 22.96 1.56 11.10
C VAL A 169 23.85 1.09 12.25
N ILE A 170 24.59 0.00 12.03
CA ILE A 170 25.41 -0.68 13.03
C ILE A 170 26.85 -0.75 12.55
N ARG A 171 27.75 -0.23 13.39
CA ARG A 171 29.20 -0.43 13.27
C ARG A 171 29.64 -1.40 14.37
N GLU A 172 30.23 -2.52 14.00
CA GLU A 172 30.61 -3.58 14.93
C GLU A 172 32.08 -3.94 14.78
N SER A 173 32.79 -4.05 15.91
CA SER A 173 34.13 -4.62 15.97
C SER A 173 34.10 -5.86 16.85
N ARG A 174 34.66 -6.97 16.38
CA ARG A 174 34.71 -8.24 17.12
C ARG A 174 36.14 -8.66 17.37
N ALA A 175 36.44 -9.08 18.58
CA ALA A 175 37.66 -9.81 18.92
C ALA A 175 37.28 -11.21 19.43
N VAL A 176 37.98 -12.25 18.96
CA VAL A 176 37.73 -13.63 19.39
C VAL A 176 39.05 -14.22 19.88
N ASP A 177 39.05 -14.83 21.08
CA ASP A 177 40.13 -15.61 21.62
C ASP A 177 39.60 -16.94 22.18
N TYR A 178 40.47 -17.97 22.25
CA TYR A 178 40.09 -19.29 22.72
C TYR A 178 40.85 -19.63 24.00
N ALA A 179 40.15 -19.82 25.11
CA ALA A 179 40.69 -20.44 26.31
C ALA A 179 40.95 -21.93 26.03
N LYS A 180 42.15 -22.41 26.43
CA LYS A 180 42.54 -23.82 26.36
C LYS A 180 42.47 -24.46 27.71
#